data_077e4573504b44adbbe0237ad55b6114
#
_entry.id   077e4573504b44adbbe0237ad55b6114
#
_cell.length_a   1.000
_cell.length_b   1.000
_cell.length_c   1.000
_cell.angle_alpha   90.00
_cell.angle_beta   90.00
_cell.angle_gamma   90.00
#
_symmetry.space_group_name_H-M   'P 1'
#
loop_
_entity.id
_entity.type
_entity.pdbx_description
1 polymer ?
#
loop_
_entity_poly.entity_id
_entity_poly.type
_entity_poly.pdbx_seq_one_letter_code
_entity_poly.pdbx_strand_id
1 'polypeptide(L)'
;SSRIDITGDEFKKWVYAKWSIAPERNMKAYGHPAMFPKELVNRLLKLFSYQNDVVLDPFNGVGTTTLCAAETGRRYIGIDISKQYCAIAKKRIEEIPRTLFG
;
A
#
# COMPACT_ATOMS: atom_id res chain seq x y z
N SER A 1 17.26 10.37 -1.10
CA SER A 1 16.50 11.33 -1.83
C SER A 1 15.31 10.72 -2.57
N SER A 2 14.38 11.56 -2.92
CA SER A 2 13.11 11.15 -3.49
C SER A 2 13.23 10.78 -4.97
N ARG A 3 12.58 9.71 -5.36
CA ARG A 3 12.49 9.27 -6.75
C ARG A 3 11.06 9.25 -7.21
N ILE A 4 10.87 9.65 -8.47
CA ILE A 4 9.60 9.50 -9.16
C ILE A 4 9.59 8.08 -9.75
N ASP A 5 8.56 7.30 -9.41
CA ASP A 5 8.41 5.93 -9.90
C ASP A 5 7.14 5.72 -10.74
N ILE A 6 6.63 6.81 -11.30
CA ILE A 6 5.50 6.78 -12.23
C ILE A 6 5.95 7.32 -13.58
N THR A 7 5.54 6.66 -14.65
CA THR A 7 5.82 7.14 -16.01
C THR A 7 4.82 8.21 -16.41
N GLY A 8 5.17 9.02 -17.42
CA GLY A 8 4.25 10.01 -17.98
C GLY A 8 2.98 9.37 -18.53
N ASP A 9 3.09 8.19 -19.15
CA ASP A 9 1.94 7.46 -19.67
C ASP A 9 1.05 6.95 -18.55
N GLU A 10 1.62 6.38 -17.49
CA GLU A 10 0.87 5.96 -16.31
C GLU A 10 0.14 7.15 -15.67
N PHE A 11 0.83 8.27 -15.51
CA PHE A 11 0.25 9.49 -14.94
C PHE A 11 -0.98 9.95 -15.73
N LYS A 12 -0.85 10.06 -17.04
CA LYS A 12 -1.97 10.46 -17.92
C LYS A 12 -3.13 9.47 -17.82
N LYS A 13 -2.82 8.17 -17.89
CA LYS A 13 -3.81 7.12 -17.84
C LYS A 13 -4.58 7.14 -16.51
N TRP A 14 -3.88 7.29 -15.40
CA TRP A 14 -4.50 7.23 -14.07
C TRP A 14 -5.23 8.51 -13.68
N VAL A 15 -4.79 9.66 -14.19
CA VAL A 15 -5.47 10.95 -13.90
C VAL A 15 -6.78 11.09 -14.67
N TYR A 16 -6.80 10.67 -15.94
CA TYR A 16 -7.95 10.86 -16.81
C TYR A 16 -8.85 9.65 -16.97
N ALA A 17 -8.36 8.47 -16.73
CA ALA A 17 -9.14 7.25 -16.91
C ALA A 17 -10.01 6.94 -15.70
N LYS A 18 -11.16 6.34 -15.96
CA LYS A 18 -11.97 5.72 -14.91
C LYS A 18 -11.29 4.41 -14.50
N TRP A 19 -11.00 4.28 -13.21
CA TRP A 19 -10.34 3.07 -12.71
C TRP A 19 -11.32 1.91 -12.60
N SER A 20 -10.85 0.74 -13.06
CA SER A 20 -11.51 -0.53 -12.84
C SER A 20 -10.53 -1.42 -12.06
N ILE A 21 -10.81 -1.62 -10.79
CA ILE A 21 -9.93 -2.33 -9.87
C ILE A 21 -10.70 -3.47 -9.21
N ALA A 22 -10.15 -4.68 -9.28
CA ALA A 22 -10.76 -5.83 -8.64
C ALA A 22 -10.67 -5.72 -7.11
N PRO A 23 -11.70 -6.16 -6.38
CA PRO A 23 -11.64 -6.19 -4.92
C PRO A 23 -10.58 -7.18 -4.43
N GLU A 24 -10.10 -6.95 -3.20
CA GLU A 24 -9.13 -7.84 -2.56
C GLU A 24 -9.76 -9.22 -2.27
N ARG A 25 -9.12 -10.28 -2.74
CA ARG A 25 -9.67 -11.63 -2.65
C ARG A 25 -9.55 -12.26 -1.27
N ASN A 26 -8.57 -11.86 -0.49
CA ASN A 26 -8.23 -12.49 0.78
C ASN A 26 -8.74 -11.74 2.01
N MET A 27 -9.79 -10.92 1.85
CA MET A 27 -10.33 -10.13 2.95
C MET A 27 -10.70 -10.96 4.18
N LYS A 28 -11.36 -12.10 3.95
CA LYS A 28 -11.82 -12.98 5.03
C LYS A 28 -10.66 -13.61 5.81
N ALA A 29 -9.53 -13.86 5.16
CA ALA A 29 -8.37 -14.48 5.79
C ALA A 29 -7.77 -13.62 6.91
N TYR A 30 -7.98 -12.31 6.86
CA TYR A 30 -7.47 -11.36 7.85
C TYR A 30 -8.54 -10.91 8.84
N GLY A 31 -9.76 -11.42 8.73
CA GLY A 31 -10.85 -11.05 9.63
C GLY A 31 -11.33 -9.59 9.46
N HIS A 32 -10.99 -8.94 8.35
CA HIS A 32 -11.37 -7.56 8.07
C HIS A 32 -12.39 -7.51 6.94
N PRO A 33 -13.59 -6.95 7.16
CA PRO A 33 -14.67 -7.00 6.19
C PRO A 33 -14.48 -6.11 4.96
N ALA A 34 -13.62 -5.09 5.06
CA ALA A 34 -13.42 -4.13 3.98
C ALA A 34 -11.94 -3.75 3.87
N MET A 35 -11.22 -4.39 2.98
CA MET A 35 -9.83 -4.06 2.67
C MET A 35 -9.76 -3.29 1.37
N PHE A 36 -8.92 -2.25 1.33
CA PHE A 36 -8.62 -1.59 0.07
C PHE A 36 -7.81 -2.54 -0.83
N PRO A 37 -8.15 -2.64 -2.12
CA PRO A 37 -7.32 -3.37 -3.06
C PRO A 37 -5.92 -2.78 -3.13
N LYS A 38 -4.90 -3.63 -3.15
CA LYS A 38 -3.50 -3.19 -3.25
C LYS A 38 -3.27 -2.32 -4.48
N GLU A 39 -3.91 -2.65 -5.59
CA GLU A 39 -3.77 -1.88 -6.84
C GLU A 39 -4.22 -0.42 -6.66
N LEU A 40 -5.32 -0.19 -5.93
CA LEU A 40 -5.78 1.17 -5.64
C LEU A 40 -4.73 1.93 -4.82
N VAL A 41 -4.24 1.32 -3.76
CA VAL A 41 -3.25 1.95 -2.87
C VAL A 41 -1.95 2.22 -3.62
N ASN A 42 -1.47 1.27 -4.41
CA ASN A 42 -0.24 1.44 -5.20
C ASN A 42 -0.36 2.61 -6.19
N ARG A 43 -1.49 2.76 -6.86
CA ARG A 43 -1.72 3.89 -7.77
C ARG A 43 -1.72 5.22 -7.03
N LEU A 44 -2.37 5.28 -5.88
CA LEU A 44 -2.39 6.49 -5.06
C LEU A 44 -0.99 6.86 -4.57
N LEU A 45 -0.21 5.88 -4.13
CA LEU A 45 1.16 6.12 -3.68
C LEU A 45 2.03 6.67 -4.81
N LYS A 46 1.93 6.09 -6.00
CA LYS A 46 2.71 6.55 -7.16
C LYS A 46 2.29 7.93 -7.65
N LEU A 47 0.98 8.25 -7.59
CA LEU A 47 0.47 9.56 -8.02
C LEU A 47 0.83 10.69 -7.05
N PHE A 48 0.87 10.43 -5.75
CA PHE A 48 0.93 11.46 -4.72
C PHE A 48 2.17 11.39 -3.83
N SER A 49 3.10 10.48 -4.07
CA SER A 49 4.34 10.41 -3.31
C SER A 49 5.51 9.97 -4.16
N TYR A 50 6.72 10.18 -3.62
CA TYR A 50 7.97 9.71 -4.23
C TYR A 50 8.50 8.51 -3.47
N GLN A 51 9.37 7.74 -4.10
CA GLN A 51 10.14 6.72 -3.37
C GLN A 51 10.91 7.37 -2.22
N ASN A 52 11.05 6.65 -1.12
CA ASN A 52 11.65 7.08 0.13
C ASN A 52 10.82 8.09 0.94
N ASP A 53 9.66 8.53 0.46
CA ASP A 53 8.74 9.30 1.28
C ASP A 53 8.23 8.48 2.45
N VAL A 54 7.78 9.15 3.49
CA VAL A 54 7.10 8.51 4.63
C VAL A 54 5.61 8.52 4.38
N VAL A 55 5.02 7.32 4.34
CA VAL A 55 3.57 7.15 4.20
C VAL A 55 2.98 6.91 5.58
N LEU A 56 2.05 7.76 5.98
CA LEU A 56 1.33 7.64 7.25
C LEU A 56 -0.11 7.22 6.99
N ASP A 57 -0.54 6.14 7.61
CA ASP A 57 -1.94 5.74 7.62
C ASP A 57 -2.43 5.60 9.06
N PRO A 58 -3.20 6.58 9.57
CA PRO A 58 -3.70 6.55 10.94
C PRO A 58 -4.85 5.56 11.16
N PHE A 59 -5.34 4.94 10.10
CA PHE A 59 -6.40 3.92 10.14
C PHE A 59 -5.97 2.69 9.36
N ASN A 60 -4.79 2.18 9.70
CA ASN A 60 -4.08 1.19 8.88
C ASN A 60 -4.79 -0.18 8.77
N GLY A 61 -5.63 -0.55 9.74
CA GLY A 61 -6.31 -1.85 9.74
C GLY A 61 -5.30 -2.99 9.62
N VAL A 62 -5.53 -3.89 8.66
CA VAL A 62 -4.61 -5.02 8.41
C VAL A 62 -3.40 -4.62 7.55
N GLY A 63 -3.19 -3.34 7.30
CA GLY A 63 -1.93 -2.82 6.80
C GLY A 63 -1.72 -2.85 5.30
N THR A 64 -2.78 -2.72 4.51
CA THR A 64 -2.62 -2.66 3.04
C THR A 64 -1.77 -1.47 2.62
N THR A 65 -1.99 -0.29 3.22
CA THR A 65 -1.23 0.92 2.90
C THR A 65 0.25 0.77 3.25
N THR A 66 0.57 0.31 4.46
CA THR A 66 1.96 0.13 4.88
C THR A 66 2.66 -0.98 4.12
N LEU A 67 1.93 -2.05 3.78
CA LEU A 67 2.46 -3.11 2.94
C LEU A 67 2.84 -2.58 1.55
N CYS A 68 1.94 -1.85 0.90
CA CYS A 68 2.20 -1.27 -0.40
C CYS A 68 3.33 -0.25 -0.38
N ALA A 69 3.43 0.56 0.69
CA ALA A 69 4.52 1.50 0.88
C ALA A 69 5.86 0.75 0.95
N ALA A 70 5.95 -0.28 1.78
CA ALA A 70 7.16 -1.10 1.90
C ALA A 70 7.54 -1.76 0.57
N GLU A 71 6.58 -2.33 -0.14
CA GLU A 71 6.82 -2.99 -1.43
C GLU A 71 7.28 -2.03 -2.52
N THR A 72 6.94 -0.76 -2.42
CA THR A 72 7.26 0.26 -3.43
C THR A 72 8.40 1.20 -3.04
N GLY A 73 9.19 0.82 -2.03
CA GLY A 73 10.38 1.57 -1.65
C GLY A 73 10.10 2.84 -0.85
N ARG A 74 8.96 2.90 -0.18
CA ARG A 74 8.60 3.99 0.71
C ARG A 74 8.72 3.57 2.17
N ARG A 75 9.01 4.54 3.05
CA ARG A 75 8.93 4.32 4.49
C ARG A 75 7.47 4.41 4.92
N TYR A 76 7.14 3.89 6.09
CA TYR A 76 5.74 3.81 6.49
C TYR A 76 5.56 3.94 7.99
N ILE A 77 4.43 4.50 8.37
CA ILE A 77 3.93 4.51 9.74
C ILE A 77 2.45 4.16 9.67
N GLY A 78 2.07 3.02 10.25
CA GLY A 78 0.69 2.60 10.36
C GLY A 78 0.22 2.66 11.80
N ILE A 79 -0.98 3.17 12.02
CA ILE A 79 -1.60 3.28 13.34
C ILE A 79 -2.96 2.63 13.29
N ASP A 80 -3.27 1.82 14.29
CA ASP A 80 -4.60 1.26 14.49
C ASP A 80 -4.83 0.99 15.96
N ILE A 81 -6.08 1.14 16.41
CA ILE A 81 -6.43 0.87 17.82
C ILE A 81 -6.46 -0.63 18.11
N SER A 82 -6.60 -1.47 17.10
CA SER A 82 -6.63 -2.92 17.23
C SER A 82 -5.21 -3.49 17.26
N LYS A 83 -4.82 -4.06 18.40
CA LYS A 83 -3.54 -4.78 18.49
C LYS A 83 -3.48 -5.96 17.55
N GLN A 84 -4.61 -6.63 17.33
CA GLN A 84 -4.70 -7.76 16.40
C GLN A 84 -4.43 -7.31 14.97
N TYR A 85 -5.01 -6.20 14.53
CA TYR A 85 -4.76 -5.67 13.20
C TYR A 85 -3.31 -5.20 13.04
N CYS A 86 -2.73 -4.57 14.06
CA CYS A 86 -1.33 -4.19 14.03
C CYS A 86 -0.40 -5.39 13.87
N ALA A 87 -0.70 -6.49 14.55
CA ALA A 87 0.07 -7.74 14.41
C ALA A 87 -0.04 -8.33 13.00
N ILE A 88 -1.23 -8.31 12.41
CA ILE A 88 -1.45 -8.77 11.03
C ILE A 88 -0.68 -7.88 10.05
N ALA A 89 -0.77 -6.57 10.21
CA ALA A 89 -0.08 -5.62 9.34
C ALA A 89 1.43 -5.84 9.37
N LYS A 90 2.00 -6.00 10.56
CA LYS A 90 3.42 -6.29 10.74
C LYS A 90 3.83 -7.59 10.07
N LYS A 91 3.05 -8.64 10.24
CA LYS A 91 3.31 -9.95 9.63
C LYS A 91 3.29 -9.87 8.11
N ARG A 92 2.36 -9.15 7.53
CA ARG A 92 2.28 -8.98 6.07
C ARG A 92 3.56 -8.35 5.51
N ILE A 93 4.11 -7.36 6.21
CA ILE A 93 5.38 -6.73 5.80
C ILE A 93 6.55 -7.70 5.95
N GLU A 94 6.61 -8.45 7.05
CA GLU A 94 7.66 -9.44 7.29
C GLU A 94 7.67 -10.55 6.23
N GLU A 95 6.54 -10.84 5.60
CA GLU A 95 6.41 -11.84 4.55
C GLU A 95 6.83 -11.35 3.17
N ILE A 96 7.17 -10.07 3.00
CA ILE A 96 7.65 -9.55 1.71
C ILE A 96 8.97 -10.24 1.37
N PRO A 97 9.11 -10.78 0.14
CA PRO A 97 10.38 -11.38 -0.27
C PRO A 97 11.52 -10.38 -0.22
N ARG A 98 12.67 -10.79 0.35
CA ARG A 98 13.86 -9.93 0.47
C ARG A 98 14.37 -9.41 -0.87
N THR A 99 14.14 -10.14 -1.93
CA THR A 99 14.53 -9.74 -3.28
C THR A 99 13.91 -8.42 -3.74
N LEU A 100 12.78 -8.02 -3.14
CA LEU A 100 12.15 -6.73 -3.42
C LEU A 100 12.91 -5.54 -2.82
N PHE A 101 13.77 -5.77 -1.85
CA PHE A 101 14.50 -4.70 -1.18
C PHE A 101 15.93 -4.54 -1.69
N GLY A 102 16.28 -5.25 -2.70
CA GLY A 102 17.56 -5.11 -3.32
C GLY A 102 18.48 -6.24 -3.15
#